data_ba03e52afe91c832b69c90e1ab67f975
#
_entry.id   ba03e52afe91c832b69c90e1ab67f975
#
_cell.length_a   1.000
_cell.length_b   1.000
_cell.length_c   1.000
_cell.angle_alpha   90.00
_cell.angle_beta   90.00
_cell.angle_gamma   90.00
#
_symmetry.space_group_name_H-M   'P 1'
#
loop_
_entity.id
_entity.type
_entity.pdbx_description
1 polymer ?
#
loop_
_entity_poly.entity_id
_entity_poly.type
_entity_poly.pdbx_seq_one_letter_code
_entity_poly.pdbx_strand_id
1 'polypeptide(L)'
;LVGSEMCIRDSNTTSEYDKEKLEERIAKILGGIAQIKIGAETEIVLKEKKLRIEDALNATKAAMKSGIIEGGGKVLYQIANALKHIEDAQVYQQAREILEIALQQPFIQICENAGVDYQKILQNVSDNLWYDALNNKMVDMKQSGIIDPASVEKSAIMSAVSISGIFLTTECAIINEDKKTTVNEENLL
;
A
#
# COMPACT_ATOMS: atom_id res chain seq x y z
N LEU A 1 1.08 -15.12 35.13
CA LEU A 1 0.02 -16.08 34.77
C LEU A 1 -1.05 -15.42 33.90
N VAL A 2 -1.61 -14.26 34.32
CA VAL A 2 -2.67 -13.56 33.57
C VAL A 2 -2.21 -13.13 32.17
N GLY A 3 -0.96 -12.67 32.02
CA GLY A 3 -0.41 -12.27 30.73
C GLY A 3 -0.22 -13.45 29.76
N SER A 4 0.19 -14.61 30.28
CA SER A 4 0.35 -15.81 29.43
C SER A 4 -0.98 -16.40 28.96
N GLU A 5 -2.02 -16.39 29.79
CA GLU A 5 -3.38 -16.82 29.38
C GLU A 5 -3.99 -15.89 28.32
N MET A 6 -3.73 -14.58 28.41
CA MET A 6 -4.17 -13.63 27.39
C MET A 6 -3.43 -13.82 26.05
N CYS A 7 -2.12 -14.10 26.08
CA CYS A 7 -1.36 -14.42 24.87
C CYS A 7 -1.87 -15.72 24.21
N ILE A 8 -2.23 -16.75 25.00
CA ILE A 8 -2.81 -17.99 24.49
C ILE A 8 -4.20 -17.73 23.87
N ARG A 9 -4.99 -16.87 24.48
CA ARG A 9 -6.32 -16.49 23.96
C ARG A 9 -6.22 -15.70 22.68
N ASP A 10 -5.23 -14.79 22.57
CA ASP A 10 -4.95 -14.03 21.36
C ASP A 10 -4.57 -14.95 20.17
N SER A 11 -3.72 -15.95 20.40
CA SER A 11 -3.32 -16.93 19.37
C SER A 11 -4.46 -17.83 18.88
N ASN A 12 -5.53 -17.97 19.65
CA ASN A 12 -6.68 -18.81 19.32
C ASN A 12 -7.90 -18.06 18.75
N THR A 13 -7.83 -16.71 18.71
CA THR A 13 -8.96 -15.89 18.23
C THR A 13 -8.87 -15.67 16.73
N THR A 14 -9.95 -15.93 16.02
CA THR A 14 -10.08 -15.75 14.56
C THR A 14 -10.55 -14.35 14.15
N SER A 15 -11.10 -13.58 15.11
CA SER A 15 -11.58 -12.22 14.90
C SER A 15 -10.44 -11.21 15.05
N GLU A 16 -10.17 -10.44 14.01
CA GLU A 16 -9.15 -9.36 14.06
C GLU A 16 -9.46 -8.29 15.11
N TYR A 17 -10.74 -7.96 15.31
CA TYR A 17 -11.16 -7.01 16.33
C TYR A 17 -10.87 -7.51 17.75
N ASP A 18 -11.18 -8.77 18.04
CA ASP A 18 -10.91 -9.34 19.37
C ASP A 18 -9.41 -9.45 19.64
N LYS A 19 -8.64 -9.75 18.60
CA LYS A 19 -7.19 -9.79 18.67
C LYS A 19 -6.60 -8.42 19.01
N GLU A 20 -7.03 -7.36 18.35
CA GLU A 20 -6.62 -5.99 18.65
C GLU A 20 -6.97 -5.60 20.09
N LYS A 21 -8.17 -5.96 20.57
CA LYS A 21 -8.59 -5.69 21.95
C LYS A 21 -7.79 -6.47 23.00
N LEU A 22 -7.40 -7.69 22.69
CA LEU A 22 -6.54 -8.49 23.54
C LEU A 22 -5.11 -7.92 23.58
N GLU A 23 -4.55 -7.52 22.45
CA GLU A 23 -3.24 -6.85 22.38
C GLU A 23 -3.25 -5.54 23.19
N GLU A 24 -4.30 -4.72 23.09
CA GLU A 24 -4.47 -3.50 23.88
C GLU A 24 -4.49 -3.81 25.40
N ARG A 25 -5.18 -4.85 25.83
CA ARG A 25 -5.23 -5.29 27.23
C ARG A 25 -3.88 -5.81 27.71
N ILE A 26 -3.18 -6.59 26.90
CA ILE A 26 -1.82 -7.05 27.18
C ILE A 26 -0.88 -5.87 27.35
N ALA A 27 -0.92 -4.90 26.46
CA ALA A 27 -0.11 -3.68 26.53
C ALA A 27 -0.37 -2.88 27.83
N LYS A 28 -1.63 -2.76 28.25
CA LYS A 28 -2.00 -2.11 29.52
C LYS A 28 -1.44 -2.84 30.74
N ILE A 29 -1.40 -4.17 30.71
CA ILE A 29 -0.88 -4.99 31.81
C ILE A 29 0.66 -4.92 31.87
N LEU A 30 1.32 -4.94 30.71
CA LEU A 30 2.78 -4.90 30.59
C LEU A 30 3.36 -3.48 30.75
N GLY A 31 2.51 -2.45 30.88
CA GLY A 31 2.93 -1.07 31.19
C GLY A 31 3.48 -0.28 30.01
N GLY A 32 3.20 -0.69 28.77
CA GLY A 32 3.70 -0.05 27.55
C GLY A 32 2.61 0.54 26.67
N ILE A 33 1.97 1.67 27.09
CA ILE A 33 1.09 2.43 26.20
C ILE A 33 1.78 3.72 25.80
N ALA A 34 2.00 3.91 24.49
CA ALA A 34 2.40 5.19 23.94
C ALA A 34 1.16 5.93 23.43
N GLN A 35 1.01 7.18 23.82
CA GLN A 35 -0.08 8.05 23.38
C GLN A 35 0.46 9.17 22.49
N ILE A 36 0.00 9.21 21.23
CA ILE A 36 0.32 10.27 20.29
C ILE A 36 -0.83 11.29 20.32
N LYS A 37 -0.57 12.50 20.79
CA LYS A 37 -1.55 13.60 20.80
C LYS A 37 -1.39 14.43 19.54
N ILE A 38 -2.49 14.64 18.83
CA ILE A 38 -2.52 15.37 17.56
C ILE A 38 -3.40 16.60 17.72
N GLY A 39 -2.97 17.73 17.14
CA GLY A 39 -3.75 18.96 17.03
C GLY A 39 -3.80 19.47 15.60
N ALA A 40 -4.87 20.17 15.24
CA ALA A 40 -5.03 20.86 13.97
C ALA A 40 -6.00 22.03 14.13
N GLU A 41 -5.94 22.97 13.18
CA GLU A 41 -6.79 24.16 13.18
C GLU A 41 -8.24 23.86 12.80
N THR A 42 -8.47 22.81 12.00
CA THR A 42 -9.80 22.38 11.57
C THR A 42 -10.01 20.89 11.79
N GLU A 43 -11.27 20.46 11.91
CA GLU A 43 -11.63 19.06 12.08
C GLU A 43 -11.22 18.20 10.86
N ILE A 44 -11.30 18.76 9.65
CA ILE A 44 -10.93 18.06 8.42
C ILE A 44 -9.43 17.75 8.44
N VAL A 45 -8.60 18.75 8.73
CA VAL A 45 -7.13 18.58 8.85
C VAL A 45 -6.78 17.64 9.99
N LEU A 46 -7.54 17.66 11.10
CA LEU A 46 -7.33 16.73 12.20
C LEU A 46 -7.58 15.27 11.78
N LYS A 47 -8.67 15.02 11.06
CA LYS A 47 -9.00 13.69 10.54
C LYS A 47 -7.92 13.20 9.56
N GLU A 48 -7.48 14.07 8.64
CA GLU A 48 -6.41 13.73 7.70
C GLU A 48 -5.11 13.36 8.43
N LYS A 49 -4.67 14.17 9.39
CA LYS A 49 -3.47 13.88 10.19
C LYS A 49 -3.61 12.57 10.98
N LYS A 50 -4.79 12.30 11.53
CA LYS A 50 -5.05 11.06 12.26
C LYS A 50 -4.88 9.85 11.35
N LEU A 51 -5.54 9.85 10.19
CA LEU A 51 -5.44 8.76 9.20
C LEU A 51 -3.99 8.54 8.73
N ARG A 52 -3.26 9.62 8.48
CA ARG A 52 -1.84 9.54 8.08
C ARG A 52 -0.96 8.93 9.16
N ILE A 53 -1.21 9.20 10.43
CA ILE A 53 -0.47 8.59 11.55
C ILE A 53 -0.85 7.12 11.74
N GLU A 54 -2.13 6.78 11.62
CA GLU A 54 -2.60 5.39 11.66
C GLU A 54 -1.97 4.57 10.52
N ASP A 55 -1.91 5.11 9.31
CA ASP A 55 -1.26 4.48 8.16
C ASP A 55 0.24 4.26 8.42
N ALA A 56 0.95 5.29 8.86
CA ALA A 56 2.37 5.19 9.22
C ALA A 56 2.63 4.14 10.32
N LEU A 57 1.76 4.06 11.32
CA LEU A 57 1.85 3.06 12.38
C LEU A 57 1.66 1.64 11.84
N ASN A 58 0.65 1.44 10.99
CA ASN A 58 0.37 0.14 10.38
C ASN A 58 1.49 -0.28 9.43
N ALA A 59 2.02 0.65 8.63
CA ALA A 59 3.18 0.41 7.77
C ALA A 59 4.41 -0.01 8.59
N THR A 60 4.67 0.66 9.73
CA THR A 60 5.76 0.32 10.63
C THR A 60 5.60 -1.08 11.22
N LYS A 61 4.39 -1.43 11.69
CA LYS A 61 4.09 -2.78 12.20
C LYS A 61 4.26 -3.85 11.10
N ALA A 62 3.83 -3.57 9.89
CA ALA A 62 4.01 -4.45 8.74
C ALA A 62 5.49 -4.64 8.40
N ALA A 63 6.28 -3.57 8.39
CA ALA A 63 7.72 -3.60 8.16
C ALA A 63 8.46 -4.43 9.22
N MET A 64 8.07 -4.33 10.49
CA MET A 64 8.65 -5.17 11.56
C MET A 64 8.40 -6.67 11.36
N LYS A 65 7.27 -7.04 10.75
CA LYS A 65 6.91 -8.45 10.50
C LYS A 65 7.52 -9.01 9.22
N SER A 66 7.53 -8.22 8.15
CA SER A 66 7.86 -8.69 6.80
C SER A 66 9.19 -8.17 6.25
N GLY A 67 9.84 -7.26 6.98
CA GLY A 67 10.99 -6.52 6.48
C GLY A 67 10.61 -5.36 5.56
N ILE A 68 11.64 -4.67 5.10
CA ILE A 68 11.53 -3.48 4.24
C ILE A 68 12.15 -3.75 2.87
N ILE A 69 11.61 -3.08 1.88
CA ILE A 69 12.13 -3.02 0.51
C ILE A 69 12.37 -1.56 0.11
N GLU A 70 13.08 -1.34 -0.97
CA GLU A 70 13.25 -0.01 -1.54
C GLU A 70 11.93 0.48 -2.15
N GLY A 71 11.52 1.68 -1.77
CA GLY A 71 10.27 2.29 -2.20
C GLY A 71 10.34 2.97 -3.57
N GLY A 72 9.36 3.82 -3.85
CA GLY A 72 9.29 4.58 -5.09
C GLY A 72 9.04 3.73 -6.33
N GLY A 73 8.42 2.56 -6.19
CA GLY A 73 8.16 1.62 -7.28
C GLY A 73 9.40 0.90 -7.82
N LYS A 74 10.58 1.06 -7.18
CA LYS A 74 11.85 0.48 -7.63
C LYS A 74 11.79 -1.03 -7.73
N VAL A 75 11.40 -1.69 -6.64
CA VAL A 75 11.40 -3.16 -6.56
C VAL A 75 10.43 -3.77 -7.55
N LEU A 76 9.24 -3.20 -7.70
CA LEU A 76 8.26 -3.66 -8.69
C LEU A 76 8.78 -3.52 -10.12
N TYR A 77 9.43 -2.40 -10.43
CA TYR A 77 10.03 -2.18 -11.74
C TYR A 77 11.18 -3.15 -12.02
N GLN A 78 12.01 -3.46 -11.03
CA GLN A 78 13.09 -4.45 -11.16
C GLN A 78 12.53 -5.87 -11.37
N ILE A 79 11.47 -6.24 -10.65
CA ILE A 79 10.78 -7.52 -10.84
C ILE A 79 10.18 -7.60 -12.25
N ALA A 80 9.56 -6.53 -12.75
CA ALA A 80 9.05 -6.47 -14.12
C ALA A 80 10.14 -6.76 -15.16
N ASN A 81 11.32 -6.16 -14.98
CA ASN A 81 12.45 -6.42 -15.86
C ASN A 81 12.99 -7.87 -15.74
N ALA A 82 13.00 -8.43 -14.54
CA ALA A 82 13.43 -9.80 -14.32
C ALA A 82 12.48 -10.83 -14.99
N LEU A 83 11.18 -10.52 -15.03
CA LEU A 83 10.18 -11.36 -15.70
C LEU A 83 10.45 -11.53 -17.19
N LYS A 84 11.07 -10.55 -17.85
CA LYS A 84 11.44 -10.63 -19.28
C LYS A 84 12.35 -11.81 -19.62
N HIS A 85 13.14 -12.24 -18.66
CA HIS A 85 14.16 -13.28 -18.84
C HIS A 85 13.69 -14.69 -18.43
N ILE A 86 12.42 -14.83 -18.01
CA ILE A 86 11.87 -16.13 -17.65
C ILE A 86 11.35 -16.82 -18.91
N GLU A 87 11.86 -17.99 -19.20
CA GLU A 87 11.36 -18.84 -20.29
C GLU A 87 10.15 -19.64 -19.78
N ASP A 88 8.97 -19.31 -20.28
CA ASP A 88 7.71 -19.94 -19.92
C ASP A 88 7.06 -20.64 -21.11
N ALA A 89 6.13 -21.55 -20.82
CA ALA A 89 5.26 -22.11 -21.84
C ALA A 89 4.44 -20.98 -22.51
N GLN A 90 4.19 -21.10 -23.79
CA GLN A 90 3.54 -20.09 -24.63
C GLN A 90 2.22 -19.53 -24.01
N VAL A 91 1.48 -20.38 -23.28
CA VAL A 91 0.23 -20.00 -22.60
C VAL A 91 0.45 -18.92 -21.52
N TYR A 92 1.61 -18.95 -20.83
CA TYR A 92 1.91 -18.00 -19.76
C TYR A 92 2.58 -16.72 -20.26
N GLN A 93 3.02 -16.69 -21.51
CA GLN A 93 3.70 -15.53 -22.07
C GLN A 93 2.83 -14.28 -22.05
N GLN A 94 1.56 -14.39 -22.46
CA GLN A 94 0.62 -13.24 -22.41
C GLN A 94 0.36 -12.74 -21.00
N ALA A 95 0.18 -13.66 -20.05
CA ALA A 95 -0.01 -13.29 -18.65
C ALA A 95 1.22 -12.58 -18.07
N ARG A 96 2.42 -13.03 -18.45
CA ARG A 96 3.68 -12.40 -18.06
C ARG A 96 3.81 -10.99 -18.63
N GLU A 97 3.49 -10.78 -19.90
CA GLU A 97 3.51 -9.45 -20.54
C GLU A 97 2.56 -8.48 -19.85
N ILE A 98 1.36 -8.93 -19.46
CA ILE A 98 0.40 -8.12 -18.70
C ILE A 98 0.99 -7.74 -17.32
N LEU A 99 1.57 -8.71 -16.60
CA LEU A 99 2.18 -8.46 -15.30
C LEU A 99 3.38 -7.50 -15.41
N GLU A 100 4.22 -7.67 -16.42
CA GLU A 100 5.36 -6.80 -16.67
C GLU A 100 4.93 -5.34 -16.84
N ILE A 101 3.91 -5.09 -17.66
CA ILE A 101 3.37 -3.75 -17.86
C ILE A 101 2.75 -3.21 -16.55
N ALA A 102 1.97 -4.04 -15.86
CA ALA A 102 1.30 -3.63 -14.62
C ALA A 102 2.28 -3.28 -13.49
N LEU A 103 3.35 -4.04 -13.32
CA LEU A 103 4.35 -3.80 -12.29
C LEU A 103 5.20 -2.54 -12.53
N GLN A 104 5.28 -2.05 -13.77
CA GLN A 104 5.96 -0.80 -14.08
C GLN A 104 5.11 0.43 -13.76
N GLN A 105 3.78 0.31 -13.75
CA GLN A 105 2.86 1.44 -13.62
C GLN A 105 3.05 2.27 -12.36
N PRO A 106 3.31 1.72 -11.16
CA PRO A 106 3.51 2.54 -9.97
C PRO A 106 4.66 3.55 -10.11
N PHE A 107 5.77 3.14 -10.69
CA PHE A 107 6.89 4.05 -10.95
C PHE A 107 6.56 5.09 -12.03
N ILE A 108 5.93 4.66 -13.12
CA ILE A 108 5.50 5.56 -14.20
C ILE A 108 4.56 6.63 -13.64
N GLN A 109 3.58 6.23 -12.83
CA GLN A 109 2.63 7.15 -12.22
C GLN A 109 3.30 8.15 -11.25
N ILE A 110 4.30 7.73 -10.50
CA ILE A 110 5.09 8.63 -9.64
C ILE A 110 5.79 9.71 -10.51
N CYS A 111 6.39 9.31 -11.64
CA CYS A 111 7.04 10.25 -12.56
C CYS A 111 6.03 11.20 -13.19
N GLU A 112 4.88 10.72 -13.65
CA GLU A 112 3.81 11.54 -14.22
C GLU A 112 3.27 12.55 -13.21
N ASN A 113 3.02 12.13 -11.97
CA ASN A 113 2.57 13.03 -10.89
C ASN A 113 3.61 14.10 -10.55
N ALA A 114 4.89 13.79 -10.72
CA ALA A 114 5.99 14.75 -10.58
C ALA A 114 6.21 15.64 -11.82
N GLY A 115 5.46 15.40 -12.91
CA GLY A 115 5.58 16.15 -14.15
C GLY A 115 6.86 15.86 -14.94
N VAL A 116 7.47 14.67 -14.75
CA VAL A 116 8.69 14.26 -15.43
C VAL A 116 8.46 13.05 -16.32
N ASP A 117 9.22 12.98 -17.40
CA ASP A 117 9.23 11.86 -18.31
C ASP A 117 10.02 10.69 -17.71
N TYR A 118 9.32 9.59 -17.40
CA TYR A 118 9.93 8.41 -16.81
C TYR A 118 11.07 7.81 -17.67
N GLN A 119 10.98 7.92 -18.99
CA GLN A 119 12.03 7.41 -19.90
C GLN A 119 13.35 8.14 -19.72
N LYS A 120 13.31 9.47 -19.47
CA LYS A 120 14.49 10.27 -19.17
C LYS A 120 15.09 9.90 -17.82
N ILE A 121 14.23 9.63 -16.84
CA ILE A 121 14.68 9.17 -15.52
C ILE A 121 15.39 7.82 -15.64
N LEU A 122 14.85 6.88 -16.40
CA LEU A 122 15.43 5.54 -16.57
C LEU A 122 16.83 5.55 -17.20
N GLN A 123 17.17 6.56 -18.00
CA GLN A 123 18.53 6.70 -18.55
C GLN A 123 19.58 6.97 -17.47
N ASN A 124 19.17 7.52 -16.34
CA ASN A 124 20.04 7.88 -15.22
C ASN A 124 19.95 6.90 -14.04
N VAL A 125 19.12 5.87 -14.15
CA VAL A 125 18.96 4.83 -13.13
C VAL A 125 20.19 3.93 -13.12
N SER A 126 20.62 3.58 -11.92
CA SER A 126 21.62 2.54 -11.67
C SER A 126 21.14 1.62 -10.55
N ASP A 127 21.84 0.51 -10.32
CA ASP A 127 21.43 -0.45 -9.29
C ASP A 127 21.24 0.18 -7.90
N ASN A 128 22.03 1.19 -7.59
CA ASN A 128 22.02 1.83 -6.28
C ASN A 128 21.23 3.15 -6.26
N LEU A 129 20.92 3.74 -7.42
CA LEU A 129 20.27 5.05 -7.50
C LEU A 129 18.90 4.92 -8.13
N TRP A 130 17.90 5.56 -7.51
CA TRP A 130 16.53 5.64 -7.98
C TRP A 130 15.97 7.05 -7.83
N TYR A 131 14.83 7.32 -8.47
CA TYR A 131 14.26 8.66 -8.52
C TYR A 131 13.49 9.03 -7.25
N ASP A 132 13.89 10.12 -6.61
CA ASP A 132 13.17 10.79 -5.53
C ASP A 132 12.32 11.93 -6.13
N ALA A 133 11.01 11.71 -6.21
CA ALA A 133 10.06 12.65 -6.79
C ALA A 133 9.89 13.93 -5.97
N LEU A 134 10.09 13.87 -4.64
CA LEU A 134 9.96 15.04 -3.77
C LEU A 134 11.08 16.07 -4.04
N ASN A 135 12.31 15.59 -4.18
CA ASN A 135 13.49 16.45 -4.37
C ASN A 135 13.95 16.52 -5.83
N ASN A 136 13.26 15.82 -6.75
CA ASN A 136 13.59 15.73 -8.18
C ASN A 136 15.06 15.36 -8.43
N LYS A 137 15.55 14.31 -7.79
CA LYS A 137 16.95 13.86 -7.89
C LYS A 137 17.07 12.33 -7.79
N MET A 138 18.23 11.84 -8.24
CA MET A 138 18.58 10.42 -8.09
C MET A 138 19.24 10.19 -6.74
N VAL A 139 18.73 9.23 -5.94
CA VAL A 139 19.20 8.93 -4.58
C VAL A 139 19.26 7.43 -4.32
N ASP A 140 20.04 7.05 -3.32
CA ASP A 140 19.93 5.72 -2.71
C ASP A 140 18.66 5.69 -1.84
N MET A 141 17.70 4.83 -2.20
CA MET A 141 16.38 4.79 -1.56
C MET A 141 16.46 4.39 -0.09
N LYS A 142 17.32 3.44 0.26
CA LYS A 142 17.49 3.00 1.65
C LYS A 142 18.14 4.09 2.51
N GLN A 143 19.19 4.70 2.01
CA GLN A 143 19.89 5.78 2.73
C GLN A 143 19.01 7.03 2.88
N SER A 144 18.17 7.30 1.90
CA SER A 144 17.22 8.41 1.92
C SER A 144 15.94 8.14 2.72
N GLY A 145 15.78 6.91 3.25
CA GLY A 145 14.59 6.53 4.03
C GLY A 145 13.32 6.34 3.18
N ILE A 146 13.45 6.18 1.87
CA ILE A 146 12.32 5.90 0.96
C ILE A 146 12.19 4.39 0.87
N ILE A 147 11.42 3.84 1.79
CA ILE A 147 11.26 2.40 2.01
C ILE A 147 9.79 2.02 2.16
N ASP A 148 9.45 0.82 1.72
CA ASP A 148 8.11 0.25 1.83
C ASP A 148 8.13 -1.09 2.58
N PRO A 149 7.05 -1.47 3.28
CA PRO A 149 6.93 -2.81 3.88
C PRO A 149 6.72 -3.87 2.80
N ALA A 150 7.52 -4.92 2.81
CA ALA A 150 7.46 -5.98 1.79
C ALA A 150 6.09 -6.69 1.71
N SER A 151 5.39 -6.83 2.85
CA SER A 151 4.05 -7.44 2.89
C SER A 151 2.98 -6.60 2.20
N VAL A 152 3.11 -5.26 2.22
CA VAL A 152 2.13 -4.34 1.60
C VAL A 152 2.19 -4.50 0.09
N GLU A 153 3.37 -4.43 -0.51
CA GLU A 153 3.57 -4.62 -1.94
C GLU A 153 3.07 -6.00 -2.41
N LYS A 154 3.43 -7.05 -1.66
CA LYS A 154 2.97 -8.41 -1.95
C LYS A 154 1.43 -8.50 -1.91
N SER A 155 0.80 -7.92 -0.89
CA SER A 155 -0.66 -7.94 -0.74
C SER A 155 -1.36 -7.15 -1.85
N ALA A 156 -0.79 -5.99 -2.24
CA ALA A 156 -1.31 -5.18 -3.34
C ALA A 156 -1.34 -5.97 -4.67
N ILE A 157 -0.24 -6.63 -5.02
CA ILE A 157 -0.18 -7.46 -6.23
C ILE A 157 -1.18 -8.61 -6.18
N MET A 158 -1.23 -9.34 -5.05
CA MET A 158 -2.16 -10.48 -4.90
C MET A 158 -3.62 -10.05 -5.02
N SER A 159 -3.99 -8.92 -4.42
CA SER A 159 -5.33 -8.36 -4.51
C SER A 159 -5.67 -7.89 -5.93
N ALA A 160 -4.74 -7.22 -6.59
CA ALA A 160 -4.91 -6.77 -7.97
C ALA A 160 -5.13 -7.95 -8.93
N VAL A 161 -4.33 -9.00 -8.82
CA VAL A 161 -4.48 -10.22 -9.63
C VAL A 161 -5.82 -10.91 -9.36
N SER A 162 -6.23 -11.02 -8.09
CA SER A 162 -7.50 -11.63 -7.71
C SER A 162 -8.69 -10.88 -8.31
N ILE A 163 -8.71 -9.56 -8.19
CA ILE A 163 -9.79 -8.72 -8.73
C ILE A 163 -9.79 -8.77 -10.25
N SER A 164 -8.63 -8.68 -10.89
CA SER A 164 -8.51 -8.76 -12.36
C SER A 164 -9.03 -10.10 -12.89
N GLY A 165 -8.75 -11.20 -12.18
CA GLY A 165 -9.28 -12.51 -12.51
C GLY A 165 -10.81 -12.57 -12.48
N ILE A 166 -11.43 -11.94 -11.49
CA ILE A 166 -12.90 -11.82 -11.41
C ILE A 166 -13.44 -11.02 -12.60
N PHE A 167 -12.84 -9.87 -12.93
CA PHE A 167 -13.26 -9.06 -14.08
C PHE A 167 -13.15 -9.81 -15.39
N LEU A 168 -12.07 -10.54 -15.62
CA LEU A 168 -11.86 -11.32 -16.84
C LEU A 168 -12.86 -12.46 -17.04
N THR A 169 -13.43 -12.98 -15.96
CA THR A 169 -14.43 -14.05 -15.99
C THR A 169 -15.88 -13.57 -15.90
N THR A 170 -16.10 -12.25 -15.74
CA THR A 170 -17.41 -11.62 -15.59
C THR A 170 -17.99 -11.29 -16.98
N GLU A 171 -19.16 -11.81 -17.29
CA GLU A 171 -19.87 -11.53 -18.54
C GLU A 171 -20.72 -10.26 -18.47
N CYS A 172 -21.28 -9.95 -17.28
CA CYS A 172 -22.09 -8.73 -17.08
C CYS A 172 -22.00 -8.23 -15.64
N ALA A 173 -22.24 -6.94 -15.44
CA ALA A 173 -22.35 -6.32 -14.13
C ALA A 173 -23.72 -5.63 -13.99
N ILE A 174 -24.41 -5.90 -12.89
CA ILE A 174 -25.66 -5.23 -12.55
C ILE A 174 -25.35 -4.14 -11.54
N ILE A 175 -25.56 -2.89 -11.92
CA ILE A 175 -25.35 -1.75 -11.04
C ILE A 175 -26.68 -1.06 -10.73
N ASN A 176 -26.83 -0.61 -9.48
CA ASN A 176 -27.93 0.28 -9.13
C ASN A 176 -27.51 1.70 -9.49
N GLU A 177 -28.29 2.34 -10.35
CA GLU A 177 -28.15 3.75 -10.62
C GLU A 177 -28.79 4.53 -9.47
N ASP A 178 -27.99 5.12 -8.59
CA ASP A 178 -28.50 6.03 -7.56
C ASP A 178 -29.17 7.20 -8.25
N LYS A 179 -30.50 7.28 -8.18
CA LYS A 179 -31.23 8.48 -8.60
C LYS A 179 -30.67 9.63 -7.79
N LYS A 180 -29.87 10.49 -8.44
CA LYS A 180 -29.48 11.78 -7.86
C LYS A 180 -30.78 12.43 -7.38
N THR A 181 -30.94 12.53 -6.06
CA THR A 181 -31.97 13.38 -5.47
C THR A 181 -31.62 14.79 -5.90
N THR A 182 -32.30 15.27 -6.96
CA THR A 182 -32.29 16.70 -7.31
C THR A 182 -32.84 17.38 -6.09
N VAL A 183 -32.00 17.98 -5.28
CA VAL A 183 -32.41 18.94 -4.25
C VAL A 183 -32.98 20.09 -5.05
N ASN A 184 -34.30 20.15 -5.09
CA ASN A 184 -34.99 21.31 -5.64
C ASN A 184 -34.64 22.51 -4.78
N GLU A 185 -33.94 23.47 -5.35
CA GLU A 185 -33.57 24.75 -4.70
C GLU A 185 -34.81 25.61 -4.41
N GLU A 186 -36.03 25.14 -4.68
CA GLU A 186 -37.27 25.88 -4.47
C GLU A 186 -37.76 25.98 -3.00
N ASN A 187 -37.07 25.38 -2.04
CA ASN A 187 -37.46 25.44 -0.62
C ASN A 187 -36.52 26.29 0.25
N LEU A 188 -35.78 27.21 -0.34
CA LEU A 188 -34.90 28.16 0.36
C LEU A 188 -35.36 29.63 0.10
N LEU A 189 -36.65 29.91 0.25
CA LEU A 189 -37.16 31.27 0.38
C LEU A 189 -38.09 31.38 1.58
#